data_d31cf0592bc177553a72d9a0a11055f2
#
_entry.id   d31cf0592bc177553a72d9a0a11055f2
#
_cell.length_a   1.000
_cell.length_b   1.000
_cell.length_c   1.000
_cell.angle_alpha   90.00
_cell.angle_beta   90.00
_cell.angle_gamma   90.00
#
_symmetry.space_group_name_H-M   'P 1'
#
loop_
_entity.id
_entity.type
_entity.pdbx_description
1 polymer ?
#
loop_
_entity_poly.entity_id
_entity_poly.type
_entity_poly.pdbx_seq_one_letter_code
_entity_poly.pdbx_strand_id
1 'polypeptide(L)'
;MDLKIGSLTLGLILGLSTTTASASASGLQKVTSNYVSSDYAKTKYPIVFNHGMFGFTRLGISSLGVDYFYQVLPDLARNGAHVFATQVSPLESTELRGEQLLQQVDEVIALTGSPKVNLIGHSHGGPTIRYIEIVAPEKV
;
A
#
# COMPACT_ATOMS: atom_id res chain seq x y z
N MET A 1 1.86 -18.26 -65.38
CA MET A 1 0.65 -17.88 -64.62
C MET A 1 0.90 -18.37 -63.20
N ASP A 2 1.65 -17.57 -62.40
CA ASP A 2 2.14 -17.98 -61.10
C ASP A 2 1.25 -17.40 -59.99
N LEU A 3 0.62 -18.30 -59.25
CA LEU A 3 -0.26 -17.98 -58.14
C LEU A 3 0.56 -17.86 -56.87
N LYS A 4 0.82 -16.63 -56.38
CA LYS A 4 1.45 -16.39 -55.06
C LYS A 4 0.42 -16.56 -53.97
N ILE A 5 0.55 -17.59 -53.17
CA ILE A 5 -0.18 -17.81 -51.95
C ILE A 5 0.48 -16.95 -50.84
N GLY A 6 -0.19 -15.90 -50.43
CA GLY A 6 0.22 -15.07 -49.30
C GLY A 6 -0.09 -15.79 -47.98
N SER A 7 0.96 -16.05 -47.20
CA SER A 7 0.85 -16.57 -45.85
C SER A 7 0.41 -15.46 -44.91
N LEU A 8 -0.80 -15.57 -44.33
CA LEU A 8 -1.32 -14.68 -43.28
C LEU A 8 -0.90 -15.28 -41.94
N THR A 9 0.17 -14.74 -41.36
CA THR A 9 0.58 -15.04 -39.98
C THR A 9 -0.27 -14.19 -39.04
N LEU A 10 -1.23 -14.81 -38.38
CA LEU A 10 -2.02 -14.22 -37.31
C LEU A 10 -1.20 -14.21 -36.04
N GLY A 11 -0.58 -13.07 -35.72
CA GLY A 11 0.18 -12.87 -34.48
C GLY A 11 -0.78 -12.69 -33.30
N LEU A 12 -0.91 -13.72 -32.46
CA LEU A 12 -1.62 -13.66 -31.20
C LEU A 12 -0.73 -12.91 -30.18
N ILE A 13 -1.00 -11.62 -29.95
CA ILE A 13 -0.34 -10.84 -28.89
C ILE A 13 -1.07 -11.16 -27.59
N LEU A 14 -0.53 -12.10 -26.81
CA LEU A 14 -0.91 -12.26 -25.40
C LEU A 14 -0.35 -11.07 -24.64
N GLY A 15 -1.21 -10.09 -24.36
CA GLY A 15 -0.91 -9.01 -23.43
C GLY A 15 -0.80 -9.54 -22.00
N LEU A 16 0.41 -9.87 -21.54
CA LEU A 16 0.69 -10.07 -20.12
C LEU A 16 0.62 -8.69 -19.45
N SER A 17 -0.49 -8.40 -18.81
CA SER A 17 -0.60 -7.25 -17.90
C SER A 17 0.20 -7.57 -16.64
N THR A 18 1.48 -7.21 -16.61
CA THR A 18 2.29 -7.25 -15.41
C THR A 18 1.86 -6.11 -14.52
N THR A 19 1.06 -6.39 -13.49
CA THR A 19 0.86 -5.49 -12.36
C THR A 19 2.18 -5.40 -11.61
N THR A 20 2.99 -4.40 -11.94
CA THR A 20 4.18 -4.05 -11.18
C THR A 20 3.72 -3.38 -9.90
N ALA A 21 3.71 -4.12 -8.78
CA ALA A 21 3.73 -3.51 -7.47
C ALA A 21 5.07 -2.78 -7.35
N SER A 22 5.05 -1.46 -7.51
CA SER A 22 6.21 -0.61 -7.25
C SER A 22 6.45 -0.62 -5.73
N ALA A 23 7.38 -1.45 -5.27
CA ALA A 23 7.87 -1.33 -3.91
C ALA A 23 8.63 0.00 -3.82
N SER A 24 8.10 0.93 -3.04
CA SER A 24 8.79 2.18 -2.70
C SER A 24 10.09 1.87 -1.95
N ALA A 25 11.12 2.69 -2.15
CA ALA A 25 12.38 2.60 -1.41
C ALA A 25 12.18 2.77 0.11
N SER A 26 11.07 3.37 0.54
CA SER A 26 10.66 3.56 1.93
C SER A 26 10.01 2.34 2.58
N GLY A 27 9.66 1.28 1.81
CA GLY A 27 8.88 0.13 2.28
C GLY A 27 7.36 0.38 2.32
N LEU A 28 6.88 1.53 1.88
CA LEU A 28 5.46 1.83 1.75
C LEU A 28 4.79 0.91 0.72
N GLN A 29 3.69 0.29 1.10
CA GLN A 29 2.90 -0.59 0.25
C GLN A 29 1.49 -0.01 0.04
N LYS A 30 1.16 0.31 -1.21
CA LYS A 30 -0.24 0.60 -1.60
C LYS A 30 -0.98 -0.72 -1.84
N VAL A 31 -2.12 -0.87 -1.19
CA VAL A 31 -2.99 -2.04 -1.39
C VAL A 31 -4.12 -1.66 -2.34
N THR A 32 -4.26 -2.41 -3.42
CA THR A 32 -5.26 -2.18 -4.45
C THR A 32 -6.11 -3.43 -4.66
N SER A 33 -7.34 -3.24 -5.11
CA SER A 33 -8.21 -4.32 -5.59
C SER A 33 -8.44 -4.18 -7.09
N ASN A 34 -8.55 -5.31 -7.77
CA ASN A 34 -8.88 -5.35 -9.21
C ASN A 34 -10.33 -4.91 -9.51
N TYR A 35 -11.18 -4.89 -8.49
CA TYR A 35 -12.55 -4.43 -8.59
C TYR A 35 -13.01 -3.84 -7.25
N VAL A 36 -13.98 -2.93 -7.31
CA VAL A 36 -14.62 -2.34 -6.13
C VAL A 36 -16.02 -2.93 -6.01
N SER A 37 -16.28 -3.63 -4.89
CA SER A 37 -17.57 -4.29 -4.64
C SER A 37 -18.60 -3.33 -4.05
N SER A 38 -18.13 -2.34 -3.28
CA SER A 38 -18.95 -1.32 -2.63
C SER A 38 -18.06 -0.13 -2.24
N ASP A 39 -18.65 0.90 -1.67
CA ASP A 39 -17.93 2.07 -1.15
C ASP A 39 -18.11 2.26 0.36
N TYR A 40 -18.54 1.22 1.09
CA TYR A 40 -18.81 1.32 2.53
C TYR A 40 -17.56 1.68 3.36
N ALA A 41 -16.36 1.32 2.89
CA ALA A 41 -15.10 1.62 3.54
C ALA A 41 -14.43 2.91 3.03
N LYS A 42 -15.08 3.62 2.10
CA LYS A 42 -14.57 4.86 1.54
C LYS A 42 -14.50 5.95 2.60
N THR A 43 -13.31 6.52 2.75
CA THR A 43 -13.05 7.65 3.66
C THR A 43 -12.62 8.88 2.88
N LYS A 44 -12.74 10.06 3.50
CA LYS A 44 -12.32 11.34 2.91
C LYS A 44 -10.81 11.36 2.63
N TYR A 45 -10.02 10.80 3.55
CA TYR A 45 -8.57 10.73 3.47
C TYR A 45 -8.10 9.28 3.36
N PRO A 46 -6.95 9.00 2.73
CA PRO A 46 -6.41 7.65 2.66
C PRO A 46 -6.15 7.09 4.06
N ILE A 47 -6.23 5.78 4.20
CA ILE A 47 -5.99 5.06 5.45
C ILE A 47 -4.59 4.47 5.40
N VAL A 48 -3.79 4.78 6.41
CA VAL A 48 -2.40 4.31 6.54
C VAL A 48 -2.28 3.43 7.78
N PHE A 49 -1.92 2.18 7.58
CA PHE A 49 -1.73 1.18 8.64
C PHE A 49 -0.27 1.07 9.03
N ASN A 50 0.00 1.13 10.33
CA ASN A 50 1.33 0.96 10.90
C ASN A 50 1.39 -0.23 11.86
N HIS A 51 2.34 -1.14 11.61
CA HIS A 51 2.51 -2.38 12.37
C HIS A 51 3.14 -2.16 13.75
N GLY A 52 3.00 -3.18 14.62
CA GLY A 52 3.57 -3.20 15.96
C GLY A 52 5.04 -3.58 16.01
N MET A 53 5.49 -3.90 17.24
CA MET A 53 6.82 -4.46 17.48
C MET A 53 6.98 -5.81 16.76
N PHE A 54 8.17 -6.11 16.24
CA PHE A 54 8.45 -7.28 15.38
C PHE A 54 7.58 -7.34 14.11
N GLY A 55 6.88 -6.25 13.76
CA GLY A 55 5.98 -6.22 12.63
C GLY A 55 6.70 -6.05 11.28
N PHE A 56 5.93 -6.22 10.25
CA PHE A 56 6.34 -6.18 8.84
C PHE A 56 5.14 -5.77 7.99
N THR A 57 5.35 -5.33 6.76
CA THR A 57 4.23 -5.20 5.81
C THR A 57 3.89 -6.55 5.22
N ARG A 58 4.93 -7.26 4.75
CA ARG A 58 4.78 -8.59 4.16
C ARG A 58 6.02 -9.44 4.44
N LEU A 59 5.82 -10.71 4.87
CA LEU A 59 6.84 -11.73 4.97
C LEU A 59 6.69 -12.76 3.85
N GLY A 60 7.79 -13.11 3.18
CA GLY A 60 7.85 -14.13 2.14
C GLY A 60 8.04 -13.56 0.74
N ILE A 61 7.95 -14.43 -0.25
CA ILE A 61 8.03 -14.09 -1.67
C ILE A 61 6.63 -13.78 -2.22
N SER A 62 6.56 -13.12 -3.37
CA SER A 62 5.32 -12.59 -3.96
C SER A 62 4.14 -13.58 -4.02
N SER A 63 4.40 -14.87 -4.22
CA SER A 63 3.37 -15.91 -4.31
C SER A 63 3.08 -16.62 -2.98
N LEU A 64 3.98 -16.55 -1.99
CA LEU A 64 3.90 -17.27 -0.70
C LEU A 64 4.14 -16.32 0.49
N GLY A 65 3.76 -15.07 0.36
CA GLY A 65 3.92 -14.08 1.42
C GLY A 65 2.70 -13.97 2.32
N VAL A 66 2.94 -13.63 3.59
CA VAL A 66 1.90 -13.32 4.58
C VAL A 66 1.97 -11.85 4.91
N ASP A 67 0.84 -11.15 4.80
CA ASP A 67 0.73 -9.74 5.16
C ASP A 67 0.42 -9.59 6.65
N TYR A 68 1.03 -8.59 7.30
CA TYR A 68 0.78 -8.32 8.73
C TYR A 68 -0.70 -8.06 9.03
N PHE A 69 -1.34 -7.25 8.19
CA PHE A 69 -2.78 -6.97 8.28
C PHE A 69 -3.57 -7.88 7.32
N TYR A 70 -3.31 -9.18 7.40
CA TYR A 70 -3.92 -10.18 6.52
C TYR A 70 -5.44 -10.02 6.43
N GLN A 71 -5.96 -10.01 5.20
CA GLN A 71 -7.37 -9.82 4.84
C GLN A 71 -7.98 -8.44 5.17
N VAL A 72 -7.47 -7.68 6.13
CA VAL A 72 -8.03 -6.37 6.50
C VAL A 72 -7.86 -5.36 5.38
N LEU A 73 -6.61 -5.15 4.91
CA LEU A 73 -6.33 -4.17 3.87
C LEU A 73 -6.95 -4.53 2.52
N PRO A 74 -6.89 -5.79 2.04
CA PRO A 74 -7.56 -6.16 0.79
C PRO A 74 -9.07 -6.00 0.86
N ASP A 75 -9.70 -6.28 2.02
CA ASP A 75 -11.13 -6.07 2.19
C ASP A 75 -11.52 -4.60 2.12
N LEU A 76 -10.80 -3.74 2.83
CA LEU A 76 -11.02 -2.30 2.80
C LEU A 76 -10.83 -1.73 1.39
N ALA A 77 -9.77 -2.13 0.68
CA ALA A 77 -9.49 -1.69 -0.69
C ALA A 77 -10.60 -2.13 -1.66
N ARG A 78 -11.10 -3.38 -1.53
CA ARG A 78 -12.21 -3.90 -2.32
C ARG A 78 -13.53 -3.14 -2.06
N ASN A 79 -13.65 -2.51 -0.92
CA ASN A 79 -14.83 -1.76 -0.51
C ASN A 79 -14.62 -0.24 -0.50
N GLY A 80 -13.74 0.24 -1.37
CA GLY A 80 -13.62 1.65 -1.75
C GLY A 80 -12.62 2.48 -0.96
N ALA A 81 -11.88 1.91 0.00
CA ALA A 81 -10.86 2.63 0.74
C ALA A 81 -9.54 2.75 -0.05
N HIS A 82 -8.90 3.90 0.06
CA HIS A 82 -7.50 4.07 -0.36
C HIS A 82 -6.60 3.66 0.81
N VAL A 83 -5.95 2.50 0.71
CA VAL A 83 -5.28 1.85 1.84
C VAL A 83 -3.79 1.69 1.57
N PHE A 84 -3.00 2.00 2.58
CA PHE A 84 -1.55 1.86 2.57
C PHE A 84 -1.08 1.13 3.82
N ALA A 85 -0.03 0.33 3.70
CA ALA A 85 0.71 -0.24 4.82
C ALA A 85 2.12 0.33 4.83
N THR A 86 2.59 0.71 6.01
CA THR A 86 3.93 1.28 6.22
C THR A 86 4.86 0.24 6.82
N GLN A 87 6.14 0.33 6.46
CA GLN A 87 7.21 -0.45 7.03
C GLN A 87 8.14 0.45 7.82
N VAL A 88 8.14 0.28 9.13
CA VAL A 88 9.08 0.95 10.05
C VAL A 88 9.97 -0.09 10.73
N SER A 89 11.06 0.35 11.34
CA SER A 89 11.97 -0.56 12.06
C SER A 89 11.23 -1.32 13.16
N PRO A 90 11.31 -2.66 13.21
CA PRO A 90 10.46 -3.46 14.11
C PRO A 90 10.85 -3.36 15.59
N LEU A 91 12.10 -2.97 15.90
CA LEU A 91 12.67 -2.98 17.25
C LEU A 91 13.18 -1.62 17.74
N GLU A 92 13.01 -0.57 16.95
CA GLU A 92 13.51 0.75 17.29
C GLU A 92 12.58 1.52 18.23
N SER A 93 13.09 2.66 18.74
CA SER A 93 12.33 3.56 19.61
C SER A 93 11.08 4.13 18.90
N THR A 94 10.12 4.60 19.68
CA THR A 94 8.91 5.24 19.17
C THR A 94 9.25 6.45 18.30
N GLU A 95 10.24 7.24 18.69
CA GLU A 95 10.67 8.44 17.98
C GLU A 95 11.24 8.08 16.60
N LEU A 96 12.19 7.14 16.53
CA LEU A 96 12.78 6.72 15.26
C LEU A 96 11.74 6.11 14.33
N ARG A 97 10.86 5.26 14.87
CA ARG A 97 9.73 4.69 14.12
C ARG A 97 8.77 5.79 13.66
N GLY A 98 8.54 6.81 14.49
CA GLY A 98 7.73 7.97 14.16
C GLY A 98 8.29 8.76 12.99
N GLU A 99 9.60 9.04 12.99
CA GLU A 99 10.26 9.73 11.87
C GLU A 99 10.18 8.92 10.56
N GLN A 100 10.37 7.60 10.64
CA GLN A 100 10.21 6.72 9.47
C GLN A 100 8.76 6.70 8.96
N LEU A 101 7.79 6.69 9.87
CA LEU A 101 6.38 6.76 9.53
C LEU A 101 6.03 8.11 8.89
N LEU A 102 6.56 9.21 9.41
CA LEU A 102 6.31 10.56 8.90
C LEU A 102 6.74 10.68 7.42
N GLN A 103 7.90 10.14 7.06
CA GLN A 103 8.36 10.10 5.68
C GLN A 103 7.38 9.35 4.77
N GLN A 104 6.84 8.22 5.23
CA GLN A 104 5.87 7.44 4.46
C GLN A 104 4.50 8.11 4.40
N VAL A 105 4.08 8.83 5.45
CA VAL A 105 2.88 9.68 5.43
C VAL A 105 3.02 10.77 4.37
N ASP A 106 4.18 11.43 4.29
CA ASP A 106 4.44 12.45 3.27
C ASP A 106 4.40 11.86 1.85
N GLU A 107 4.91 10.66 1.68
CA GLU A 107 4.81 9.93 0.42
C GLU A 107 3.35 9.63 0.05
N VAL A 108 2.51 9.17 1.00
CA VAL A 108 1.07 8.94 0.75
C VAL A 108 0.36 10.24 0.36
N ILE A 109 0.63 11.34 1.06
CA ILE A 109 0.10 12.67 0.74
C ILE A 109 0.48 13.08 -0.69
N ALA A 110 1.74 12.90 -1.07
CA ALA A 110 2.23 13.21 -2.42
C ALA A 110 1.59 12.33 -3.49
N LEU A 111 1.46 11.02 -3.24
CA LEU A 111 0.88 10.06 -4.17
C LEU A 111 -0.63 10.24 -4.38
N THR A 112 -1.35 10.69 -3.36
CA THR A 112 -2.80 10.78 -3.39
C THR A 112 -3.32 12.19 -3.64
N GLY A 113 -2.50 13.21 -3.47
CA GLY A 113 -2.92 14.62 -3.47
C GLY A 113 -3.80 14.99 -2.28
N SER A 114 -3.94 14.08 -1.29
CA SER A 114 -4.72 14.33 -0.08
C SER A 114 -3.92 15.22 0.89
N PRO A 115 -4.54 16.21 1.54
CA PRO A 115 -3.83 17.04 2.53
C PRO A 115 -3.56 16.32 3.85
N LYS A 116 -4.28 15.22 4.12
CA LYS A 116 -4.26 14.47 5.38
C LYS A 116 -4.37 12.98 5.14
N VAL A 117 -4.08 12.19 6.19
CA VAL A 117 -4.28 10.74 6.25
C VAL A 117 -5.04 10.34 7.52
N ASN A 118 -5.71 9.19 7.48
CA ASN A 118 -6.18 8.51 8.68
C ASN A 118 -5.12 7.49 9.09
N LEU A 119 -4.60 7.57 10.32
CA LEU A 119 -3.60 6.62 10.83
C LEU A 119 -4.25 5.55 11.69
N ILE A 120 -3.90 4.29 11.44
CA ILE A 120 -4.29 3.14 12.24
C ILE A 120 -3.03 2.40 12.68
N GLY A 121 -2.79 2.36 13.98
CA GLY A 121 -1.64 1.68 14.58
C GLY A 121 -2.04 0.46 15.38
N HIS A 122 -1.38 -0.66 15.15
CA HIS A 122 -1.53 -1.87 15.96
C HIS A 122 -0.40 -1.99 16.99
N SER A 123 -0.72 -2.28 18.26
CA SER A 123 0.26 -2.47 19.34
C SER A 123 1.21 -1.26 19.45
N HIS A 124 2.54 -1.43 19.36
CA HIS A 124 3.52 -0.34 19.33
C HIS A 124 3.32 0.64 18.15
N GLY A 125 2.56 0.27 17.14
CA GLY A 125 2.10 1.19 16.10
C GLY A 125 1.23 2.32 16.66
N GLY A 126 0.52 2.11 17.77
CA GLY A 126 -0.27 3.14 18.46
C GLY A 126 0.60 4.31 18.96
N PRO A 127 1.58 4.11 19.85
CA PRO A 127 2.55 5.13 20.21
C PRO A 127 3.26 5.79 19.03
N THR A 128 3.58 5.01 17.99
CA THR A 128 4.22 5.53 16.77
C THR A 128 3.33 6.56 16.04
N ILE A 129 2.03 6.29 15.89
CA ILE A 129 1.11 7.26 15.26
C ILE A 129 0.85 8.48 16.15
N ARG A 130 0.87 8.32 17.49
CA ARG A 130 0.79 9.46 18.42
C ARG A 130 1.97 10.41 18.28
N TYR A 131 3.15 9.92 17.95
CA TYR A 131 4.29 10.76 17.61
C TYR A 131 3.95 11.71 16.44
N ILE A 132 3.31 11.21 15.37
CA ILE A 132 2.89 12.04 14.23
C ILE A 132 1.93 13.13 14.66
N GLU A 133 0.95 12.82 15.51
CA GLU A 133 0.00 13.82 16.02
C GLU A 133 0.67 14.96 16.80
N ILE A 134 1.85 14.71 17.39
CA ILE A 134 2.61 15.71 18.13
C ILE A 134 3.47 16.56 17.19
N VAL A 135 4.17 15.95 16.24
CA VAL A 135 5.17 16.65 15.41
C VAL A 135 4.60 17.21 14.11
N ALA A 136 3.51 16.63 13.61
CA ALA A 136 2.88 17.02 12.33
C ALA A 136 1.34 16.89 12.37
N PRO A 137 0.64 17.56 13.32
CA PRO A 137 -0.80 17.40 13.50
C PRO A 137 -1.64 17.85 12.29
N GLU A 138 -1.08 18.67 11.42
CA GLU A 138 -1.74 19.11 10.20
C GLU A 138 -1.90 17.99 9.16
N LYS A 139 -1.18 16.87 9.32
CA LYS A 139 -1.20 15.73 8.37
C LYS A 139 -2.17 14.62 8.76
N VAL A 140 -2.81 14.70 9.91
CA VAL A 140 -3.71 13.67 10.45
C VAL A 140 -5.06 14.22 10.93
#